data_71ca0f1504fd900f54166f555983330c
#
_entry.id   71ca0f1504fd900f54166f555983330c
#
_cell.length_a   1.000
_cell.length_b   1.000
_cell.length_c   1.000
_cell.angle_alpha   90.00
_cell.angle_beta   90.00
_cell.angle_gamma   90.00
#
_symmetry.space_group_name_H-M   'P 1'
#
loop_
_entity.id
_entity.type
_entity.pdbx_description
1 polymer ?
#
loop_
_entity_poly.entity_id
_entity_poly.type
_entity_poly.pdbx_seq_one_letter_code
_entity_poly.pdbx_strand_id
1 'polypeptide(L)'
;MAAAFDTPPLRSLDLAAYVYVQGDFLLPHDDRVEGRQVAWSLHLTRGLREQDGGALELFDTAGDVAGRVVKRIAPEFNSLVLFRVSPQSWHQVVEVVGEVQRLTVTGWYQG
;
A
#
# COMPACT_ATOMS: atom_id res chain seq x y z
N MET A 1 11.75 12.68 -6.47
CA MET A 1 11.49 11.47 -5.64
C MET A 1 12.73 10.86 -5.04
N ALA A 2 13.81 10.71 -5.81
CA ALA A 2 15.04 10.08 -5.28
C ALA A 2 15.58 10.79 -4.04
N ALA A 3 15.60 12.13 -4.00
CA ALA A 3 16.09 12.89 -2.85
C ALA A 3 15.29 12.64 -1.56
N ALA A 4 13.99 12.37 -1.67
CA ALA A 4 13.13 12.13 -0.50
C ALA A 4 13.44 10.79 0.20
N PHE A 5 14.02 9.83 -0.51
CA PHE A 5 14.26 8.48 -0.02
C PHE A 5 15.74 8.07 -0.07
N ASP A 6 16.64 8.98 -0.43
CA ASP A 6 18.05 8.67 -0.56
C ASP A 6 18.30 7.41 -1.41
N THR A 7 17.60 7.31 -2.52
CA THR A 7 17.70 6.19 -3.45
C THR A 7 18.43 6.60 -4.74
N PRO A 8 18.91 5.63 -5.55
CA PRO A 8 19.37 5.92 -6.90
C PRO A 8 18.28 6.64 -7.72
N PRO A 9 18.64 7.37 -8.77
CA PRO A 9 17.65 8.00 -9.64
C PRO A 9 16.63 6.99 -10.15
N LEU A 10 15.36 7.37 -10.08
CA LEU A 10 14.26 6.54 -10.52
C LEU A 10 14.09 6.67 -12.02
N ARG A 11 13.91 5.54 -12.73
CA ARG A 11 13.92 5.47 -14.18
C ARG A 11 12.57 5.27 -14.80
N SER A 12 11.66 4.59 -14.10
CA SER A 12 10.38 4.27 -14.65
C SER A 12 9.31 4.19 -13.56
N LEU A 13 8.06 4.21 -13.99
CA LEU A 13 6.90 4.19 -13.14
C LEU A 13 5.93 3.14 -13.68
N ASP A 14 5.57 2.17 -12.83
CA ASP A 14 4.45 1.27 -13.08
C ASP A 14 3.28 1.71 -12.22
N LEU A 15 2.06 1.60 -12.74
CA LEU A 15 0.87 1.87 -11.97
C LEU A 15 -0.34 1.07 -12.48
N ALA A 16 -1.31 0.87 -11.59
CA ALA A 16 -2.58 0.26 -11.92
C ALA A 16 -3.66 0.81 -10.98
N ALA A 17 -4.88 0.88 -11.50
CA ALA A 17 -6.04 1.23 -10.70
C ALA A 17 -6.67 -0.05 -10.14
N TYR A 18 -7.10 0.00 -8.88
CA TYR A 18 -7.73 -1.13 -8.20
C TYR A 18 -9.08 -0.73 -7.62
N VAL A 19 -10.04 -1.64 -7.73
CA VAL A 19 -11.32 -1.53 -7.06
C VAL A 19 -11.45 -2.72 -6.11
N TYR A 20 -11.57 -2.46 -4.82
CA TYR A 20 -11.88 -3.49 -3.82
C TYR A 20 -13.34 -3.34 -3.45
N VAL A 21 -14.10 -4.41 -3.57
CA VAL A 21 -15.50 -4.47 -3.16
C VAL A 21 -15.64 -5.37 -1.93
N GLN A 22 -16.84 -5.46 -1.38
CA GLN A 22 -17.12 -6.30 -0.21
C GLN A 22 -16.53 -7.71 -0.36
N GLY A 23 -15.72 -8.13 0.60
CA GLY A 23 -15.04 -9.40 0.60
C GLY A 23 -13.62 -9.38 0.04
N ASP A 24 -13.21 -8.31 -0.64
CA ASP A 24 -11.86 -8.20 -1.19
C ASP A 24 -10.85 -7.78 -0.13
N PHE A 25 -9.66 -8.34 -0.23
CA PHE A 25 -8.53 -8.04 0.64
C PHE A 25 -7.23 -8.34 -0.09
N LEU A 26 -6.12 -7.93 0.50
CA LEU A 26 -4.80 -8.25 0.00
C LEU A 26 -3.95 -8.79 1.14
N LEU A 27 -3.43 -10.01 0.98
CA LEU A 27 -2.63 -10.68 1.99
C LEU A 27 -1.30 -9.95 2.26
N PRO A 28 -0.68 -10.16 3.44
CA PRO A 28 0.61 -9.55 3.74
C PRO A 28 1.66 -9.88 2.67
N HIS A 29 2.36 -8.84 2.23
CA HIS A 29 3.43 -8.92 1.22
C HIS A 29 4.36 -7.72 1.38
N ASP A 30 5.52 -7.75 0.75
CA ASP A 30 6.51 -6.68 0.87
C ASP A 30 6.76 -5.91 -0.43
N ASP A 31 6.09 -6.28 -1.52
CA ASP A 31 6.19 -5.69 -2.86
C ASP A 31 7.55 -5.89 -3.55
N ARG A 32 8.46 -6.68 -2.99
CA ARG A 32 9.78 -6.86 -3.59
C ARG A 32 9.69 -7.56 -4.95
N VAL A 33 10.03 -6.81 -5.98
CA VAL A 33 10.28 -7.27 -7.33
C VAL A 33 11.51 -6.51 -7.80
N GLU A 34 12.36 -7.16 -8.57
CA GLU A 34 13.60 -6.54 -9.07
C GLU A 34 13.30 -5.18 -9.71
N GLY A 35 14.06 -4.17 -9.29
CA GLY A 35 13.93 -2.81 -9.79
C GLY A 35 12.98 -1.90 -9.02
N ARG A 36 12.07 -2.44 -8.22
CA ARG A 36 11.15 -1.61 -7.43
C ARG A 36 11.89 -0.92 -6.28
N GLN A 37 11.78 0.39 -6.19
CA GLN A 37 12.44 1.22 -5.18
C GLN A 37 11.45 1.83 -4.19
N VAL A 38 10.38 2.42 -4.71
CA VAL A 38 9.37 3.12 -3.91
C VAL A 38 8.00 2.62 -4.33
N ALA A 39 7.20 2.19 -3.35
CA ALA A 39 5.79 1.88 -3.54
C ALA A 39 4.95 3.09 -3.14
N TRP A 40 3.83 3.29 -3.80
CA TRP A 40 2.91 4.37 -3.48
C TRP A 40 1.46 3.94 -3.74
N SER A 41 0.56 4.55 -2.98
CA SER A 41 -0.86 4.30 -3.11
C SER A 41 -1.63 5.59 -2.92
N LEU A 42 -2.42 5.96 -3.93
CA LEU A 42 -3.29 7.12 -3.88
C LEU A 42 -4.72 6.66 -3.65
N HIS A 43 -5.33 7.13 -2.56
CA HIS A 43 -6.68 6.73 -2.17
C HIS A 43 -7.72 7.69 -2.74
N LEU A 44 -8.71 7.13 -3.45
CA LEU A 44 -9.69 7.90 -4.22
C LEU A 44 -11.14 7.63 -3.80
N THR A 45 -11.37 7.01 -2.66
CA THR A 45 -12.72 6.71 -2.17
C THR A 45 -13.22 7.80 -1.24
N ARG A 46 -14.32 8.43 -1.61
CA ARG A 46 -15.00 9.40 -0.73
C ARG A 46 -15.89 8.63 0.25
N GLY A 47 -15.91 9.09 1.52
CA GLY A 47 -16.85 8.62 2.51
C GLY A 47 -16.63 7.19 2.99
N LEU A 48 -15.46 6.61 2.78
CA LEU A 48 -15.12 5.31 3.37
C LEU A 48 -15.01 5.47 4.88
N ARG A 49 -15.76 4.66 5.62
CA ARG A 49 -15.78 4.70 7.08
C ARG A 49 -14.89 3.58 7.65
N GLU A 50 -14.45 3.73 8.89
CA GLU A 50 -13.63 2.73 9.57
C GLU A 50 -14.30 1.35 9.58
N GLN A 51 -15.61 1.31 9.83
CA GLN A 51 -16.37 0.06 9.86
C GLN A 51 -16.53 -0.62 8.49
N ASP A 52 -16.23 0.08 7.41
CA ASP A 52 -16.26 -0.50 6.06
C ASP A 52 -15.05 -1.39 5.76
N GLY A 53 -14.02 -1.34 6.60
CA GLY A 53 -12.76 -2.06 6.38
C GLY A 53 -11.87 -1.37 5.34
N GLY A 54 -10.97 -2.13 4.74
CA GLY A 54 -10.12 -1.63 3.65
C GLY A 54 -8.91 -0.81 4.09
N ALA A 55 -8.58 -0.79 5.38
CA ALA A 55 -7.40 -0.07 5.86
C ALA A 55 -6.11 -0.71 5.33
N LEU A 56 -5.09 0.11 5.12
CA LEU A 56 -3.74 -0.35 4.87
C LEU A 56 -3.05 -0.57 6.21
N GLU A 57 -2.51 -1.76 6.44
CA GLU A 57 -1.78 -2.09 7.66
C GLU A 57 -0.33 -2.38 7.34
N LEU A 58 0.57 -1.76 8.10
CA LEU A 58 2.01 -1.97 8.00
C LEU A 58 2.47 -2.85 9.16
N PHE A 59 3.39 -3.76 8.87
CA PHE A 59 3.92 -4.73 9.83
C PHE A 59 5.36 -4.43 10.18
N ASP A 60 5.78 -4.82 11.41
CA ASP A 60 7.20 -5.04 11.67
C ASP A 60 7.62 -6.38 11.07
N THR A 61 8.88 -6.71 11.17
CA THR A 61 9.43 -7.94 10.59
C THR A 61 9.79 -8.94 11.71
N ALA A 62 9.34 -10.18 11.51
CA ALA A 62 9.72 -11.31 12.38
C ALA A 62 10.53 -12.30 11.53
N GLY A 63 11.86 -12.15 11.54
CA GLY A 63 12.73 -12.87 10.62
C GLY A 63 12.48 -12.40 9.18
N ASP A 64 12.08 -13.33 8.30
CA ASP A 64 11.82 -13.04 6.88
C ASP A 64 10.33 -12.84 6.56
N VAL A 65 9.47 -12.73 7.56
CA VAL A 65 8.03 -12.65 7.39
C VAL A 65 7.44 -11.46 8.14
N ALA A 66 6.20 -11.12 7.83
CA ALA A 66 5.45 -10.11 8.56
C ALA A 66 5.30 -10.51 10.03
N GLY A 67 5.56 -9.59 10.92
CA GLY A 67 5.37 -9.75 12.36
C GLY A 67 4.04 -9.19 12.83
N ARG A 68 4.08 -8.12 13.62
CA ARG A 68 2.89 -7.46 14.16
C ARG A 68 2.52 -6.24 13.35
N VAL A 69 1.24 -5.92 13.31
CA VAL A 69 0.78 -4.62 12.77
C VAL A 69 1.30 -3.50 13.68
N VAL A 70 2.06 -2.59 13.10
CA VAL A 70 2.62 -1.44 13.81
C VAL A 70 1.95 -0.13 13.43
N LYS A 71 1.24 -0.10 12.30
CA LYS A 71 0.53 1.09 11.87
C LYS A 71 -0.66 0.71 11.00
N ARG A 72 -1.80 1.36 11.25
CA ARG A 72 -2.99 1.27 10.41
C ARG A 72 -3.23 2.63 9.77
N ILE A 73 -3.40 2.65 8.45
CA ILE A 73 -3.65 3.87 7.69
C ILE A 73 -5.03 3.75 7.05
N ALA A 74 -5.93 4.65 7.46
CA ALA A 74 -7.24 4.73 6.83
C ALA A 74 -7.09 5.23 5.39
N PRO A 75 -7.85 4.68 4.43
CA PRO A 75 -7.79 5.12 3.03
C PRO A 75 -8.58 6.42 2.84
N GLU A 76 -8.10 7.50 3.39
CA GLU A 76 -8.74 8.81 3.29
C GLU A 76 -8.69 9.32 1.86
N PHE A 77 -9.79 9.94 1.41
CA PHE A 77 -9.88 10.50 0.07
C PHE A 77 -8.75 11.48 -0.21
N ASN A 78 -8.12 11.34 -1.35
CA ASN A 78 -7.04 12.20 -1.83
C ASN A 78 -5.79 12.16 -0.94
N SER A 79 -5.54 11.02 -0.28
CA SER A 79 -4.32 10.79 0.49
C SER A 79 -3.36 9.91 -0.28
N LEU A 80 -2.06 10.18 -0.12
CA LEU A 80 -0.99 9.45 -0.78
C LEU A 80 -0.10 8.80 0.28
N VAL A 81 0.10 7.50 0.16
CA VAL A 81 1.04 6.75 1.00
C VAL A 81 2.25 6.37 0.15
N LEU A 82 3.43 6.63 0.67
CA LEU A 82 4.71 6.28 0.04
C LEU A 82 5.54 5.47 1.02
N PHE A 83 6.19 4.43 0.54
CA PHE A 83 7.19 3.73 1.36
C PHE A 83 8.28 3.11 0.48
N ARG A 84 9.47 2.95 1.06
CA ARG A 84 10.58 2.28 0.39
C ARG A 84 10.31 0.78 0.34
N VAL A 85 10.47 0.17 -0.83
CA VAL A 85 10.40 -1.28 -0.98
C VAL A 85 11.67 -1.89 -0.40
N SER A 86 11.51 -2.84 0.54
CA SER A 86 12.62 -3.47 1.26
C SER A 86 12.17 -4.83 1.83
N PRO A 87 13.10 -5.62 2.40
CA PRO A 87 12.71 -6.83 3.14
C PRO A 87 11.82 -6.56 4.36
N GLN A 88 11.70 -5.31 4.81
CA GLN A 88 10.87 -4.90 5.94
C GLN A 88 9.56 -4.20 5.53
N SER A 89 9.27 -4.07 4.24
CA SER A 89 8.09 -3.32 3.76
C SER A 89 6.79 -4.14 3.75
N TRP A 90 6.60 -5.02 4.72
CA TRP A 90 5.41 -5.86 4.84
C TRP A 90 4.16 -5.04 5.11
N HIS A 91 3.12 -5.27 4.33
CA HIS A 91 1.85 -4.58 4.45
C HIS A 91 0.70 -5.44 3.92
N GLN A 92 -0.52 -5.07 4.29
CA GLN A 92 -1.75 -5.72 3.80
C GLN A 92 -2.87 -4.71 3.63
N VAL A 93 -3.88 -5.08 2.86
CA VAL A 93 -5.16 -4.37 2.82
C VAL A 93 -6.18 -5.22 3.55
N VAL A 94 -6.75 -4.67 4.62
CA VAL A 94 -7.78 -5.35 5.43
C VAL A 94 -9.03 -5.52 4.60
N GLU A 95 -9.73 -6.63 4.78
CA GLU A 95 -10.95 -6.95 4.05
C GLU A 95 -11.95 -5.79 4.07
N VAL A 96 -12.49 -5.46 2.91
CA VAL A 96 -13.63 -4.55 2.78
C VAL A 96 -14.88 -5.31 3.22
N VAL A 97 -15.52 -4.86 4.27
CA VAL A 97 -16.70 -5.55 4.84
C VAL A 97 -17.99 -4.78 4.59
N GLY A 98 -17.90 -3.50 4.26
CA GLY A 98 -19.04 -2.68 3.90
C GLY A 98 -19.44 -2.84 2.43
N GLU A 99 -20.65 -2.41 2.09
CA GLU A 99 -21.15 -2.37 0.71
C GLU A 99 -20.61 -1.11 0.01
N VAL A 100 -19.29 -1.06 -0.19
CA VAL A 100 -18.58 0.09 -0.75
C VAL A 100 -17.60 -0.36 -1.81
N GLN A 101 -17.16 0.59 -2.63
CA GLN A 101 -16.05 0.38 -3.56
C GLN A 101 -14.84 1.17 -3.04
N ARG A 102 -13.75 0.46 -2.73
CA ARG A 102 -12.50 1.08 -2.32
C ARG A 102 -11.62 1.27 -3.56
N LEU A 103 -11.45 2.51 -3.96
CA LEU A 103 -10.74 2.88 -5.19
C LEU A 103 -9.34 3.38 -4.87
N THR A 104 -8.35 2.80 -5.51
CA THR A 104 -6.96 3.26 -5.39
C THR A 104 -6.26 3.23 -6.74
N VAL A 105 -5.26 4.09 -6.86
CA VAL A 105 -4.20 3.94 -7.87
C VAL A 105 -2.93 3.61 -7.11
N THR A 106 -2.33 2.47 -7.44
CA THR A 106 -1.12 1.97 -6.77
C THR A 106 -0.03 1.79 -7.79
N GLY A 107 1.19 2.06 -7.39
CA GLY A 107 2.30 1.89 -8.32
C GLY A 107 3.64 1.82 -7.64
N TRP A 108 4.66 1.72 -8.48
CA TRP A 108 6.04 1.59 -8.05
C TRP A 108 6.94 2.42 -8.95
N TYR A 109 7.84 3.16 -8.34
CA TYR A 109 8.97 3.75 -9.05
C TYR A 109 10.09 2.73 -9.10
N GLN A 110 10.67 2.57 -10.27
CA GLN A 110 11.77 1.63 -10.54
C GLN A 110 13.05 2.38 -10.84
N GLY A 111 14.15 1.80 -10.38
CA GLY A 111 15.48 2.36 -10.58
C GLY A 111 16.37 1.51 -11.47
#